data_cb5b51b4a5cfbfeaaab4f425d947ced2
#
_entry.id   cb5b51b4a5cfbfeaaab4f425d947ced2
#
_cell.length_a   1.000
_cell.length_b   1.000
_cell.length_c   1.000
_cell.angle_alpha   90.00
_cell.angle_beta   90.00
_cell.angle_gamma   90.00
#
_symmetry.space_group_name_H-M   'P 1'
#
loop_
_entity.id
_entity.type
_entity.pdbx_description
1 polymer ?
#
loop_
_entity_poly.entity_id
_entity_poly.type
_entity_poly.pdbx_seq_one_letter_code
_entity_poly.pdbx_strand_id
1 'polypeptide(L)'
;MRVTRHASAPGYEPPAHHGVAAMRLQGHEAGPTERFWVGLSYYLSGGGAGESPAGEETVYVVLDGTLVVTAAGQEAELGPLDSVHLPKGTVRRVDNQSARPATLLVIIGTRQEPS
;
A
#
# COMPACT_ATOMS: atom_id res chain seq x y z
N MET A 1 -20.25 13.23 0.91
CA MET A 1 -19.82 11.86 1.23
C MET A 1 -19.68 11.08 -0.07
N ARG A 2 -18.61 10.34 -0.24
CA ARG A 2 -18.40 9.54 -1.45
C ARG A 2 -18.08 8.10 -1.05
N VAL A 3 -18.81 7.14 -1.61
CA VAL A 3 -18.65 5.72 -1.33
C VAL A 3 -18.03 5.04 -2.54
N THR A 4 -16.96 4.28 -2.32
CA THR A 4 -16.41 3.40 -3.33
C THR A 4 -16.70 1.97 -2.93
N ARG A 5 -17.47 1.26 -3.74
CA ARG A 5 -17.75 -0.17 -3.51
C ARG A 5 -16.54 -0.98 -3.96
N HIS A 6 -16.16 -1.97 -3.18
CA HIS A 6 -15.02 -2.83 -3.51
C HIS A 6 -15.16 -3.45 -4.91
N ALA A 7 -16.35 -3.90 -5.25
CA ALA A 7 -16.60 -4.57 -6.55
C ALA A 7 -16.37 -3.67 -7.77
N SER A 8 -16.39 -2.34 -7.58
CA SER A 8 -16.18 -1.39 -8.68
C SER A 8 -15.01 -0.43 -8.42
N ALA A 9 -14.17 -0.73 -7.44
CA ALA A 9 -13.00 0.09 -7.18
C ALA A 9 -12.04 0.05 -8.38
N PRO A 10 -11.56 1.20 -8.86
CA PRO A 10 -10.68 1.23 -10.03
C PRO A 10 -9.31 0.63 -9.73
N GLY A 11 -8.87 -0.26 -10.63
CA GLY A 11 -7.54 -0.84 -10.56
C GLY A 11 -6.47 0.10 -11.06
N TYR A 12 -5.23 -0.12 -10.63
CA TYR A 12 -4.07 0.58 -11.16
C TYR A 12 -2.84 -0.30 -11.02
N GLU A 13 -1.78 0.06 -11.75
CA GLU A 13 -0.52 -0.69 -11.73
C GLU A 13 0.57 0.14 -11.07
N PRO A 14 0.85 -0.06 -9.78
CA PRO A 14 1.94 0.66 -9.13
C PRO A 14 3.28 0.22 -9.70
N PRO A 15 4.23 1.16 -9.89
CA PRO A 15 5.54 0.82 -10.42
C PRO A 15 6.32 -0.12 -9.50
N ALA A 16 7.18 -0.95 -10.09
CA ALA A 16 8.06 -1.88 -9.38
C ALA A 16 7.34 -2.92 -8.53
N HIS A 17 6.06 -3.19 -8.81
CA HIS A 17 5.30 -4.26 -8.17
C HIS A 17 5.19 -5.47 -9.10
N HIS A 18 5.17 -6.66 -8.51
CA HIS A 18 4.95 -7.92 -9.23
C HIS A 18 4.09 -8.84 -8.37
N GLY A 19 3.18 -9.58 -9.01
CA GLY A 19 2.25 -10.45 -8.30
C GLY A 19 1.33 -9.69 -7.35
N VAL A 20 0.96 -8.46 -7.70
CA VAL A 20 0.12 -7.58 -6.89
C VAL A 20 -1.02 -7.06 -7.76
N ALA A 21 -2.24 -7.14 -7.23
CA ALA A 21 -3.41 -6.47 -7.82
C ALA A 21 -3.77 -5.31 -6.90
N ALA A 22 -3.72 -4.10 -7.42
CA ALA A 22 -3.95 -2.88 -6.65
C ALA A 22 -5.17 -2.12 -7.15
N MET A 23 -5.90 -1.50 -6.23
CA MET A 23 -7.06 -0.69 -6.55
C MET A 23 -7.12 0.55 -5.66
N ARG A 24 -7.74 1.62 -6.19
CA ARG A 24 -8.01 2.85 -5.46
C ARG A 24 -9.31 2.71 -4.70
N LEU A 25 -9.31 2.99 -3.42
CA LEU A 25 -10.53 3.07 -2.62
C LEU A 25 -11.03 4.51 -2.51
N GLN A 26 -10.13 5.45 -2.28
CA GLN A 26 -10.39 6.89 -2.27
C GLN A 26 -9.18 7.61 -2.82
N GLY A 27 -9.40 8.63 -3.61
CA GLY A 27 -8.33 9.38 -4.27
C GLY A 27 -8.03 8.88 -5.68
N HIS A 28 -7.34 9.70 -6.47
CA HIS A 28 -7.00 9.40 -7.87
C HIS A 28 -8.24 8.98 -8.66
N GLU A 29 -8.25 7.84 -9.34
CA GLU A 29 -9.35 7.37 -10.17
C GLU A 29 -10.64 7.10 -9.39
N ALA A 30 -10.56 6.92 -8.06
CA ALA A 30 -11.72 6.74 -7.19
C ALA A 30 -12.31 8.07 -6.70
N GLY A 31 -11.87 9.19 -7.26
CA GLY A 31 -12.33 10.52 -6.91
C GLY A 31 -11.35 11.27 -6.02
N PRO A 32 -11.25 12.60 -6.16
CA PRO A 32 -10.20 13.39 -5.53
C PRO A 32 -10.29 13.40 -4.00
N THR A 33 -9.13 13.45 -3.37
CA THR A 33 -8.96 13.66 -1.93
C THR A 33 -7.96 14.79 -1.73
N GLU A 34 -7.91 15.35 -0.51
CA GLU A 34 -7.08 16.53 -0.26
C GLU A 34 -5.71 16.17 0.31
N ARG A 35 -5.66 15.35 1.37
CA ARG A 35 -4.45 15.16 2.15
C ARG A 35 -3.86 13.76 2.06
N PHE A 36 -4.65 12.78 1.68
CA PHE A 36 -4.19 11.40 1.53
C PHE A 36 -5.10 10.67 0.56
N TRP A 37 -4.61 9.56 0.04
CA TRP A 37 -5.43 8.62 -0.70
C TRP A 37 -5.34 7.25 -0.07
N VAL A 38 -6.31 6.39 -0.35
CA VAL A 38 -6.42 5.06 0.23
C VAL A 38 -6.52 4.03 -0.89
N GLY A 39 -5.68 3.02 -0.81
CA GLY A 39 -5.67 1.92 -1.75
C GLY A 39 -5.76 0.57 -1.05
N LEU A 40 -6.07 -0.44 -1.83
CA LEU A 40 -6.10 -1.82 -1.38
C LEU A 40 -5.26 -2.64 -2.35
N SER A 41 -4.38 -3.47 -1.82
CA SER A 41 -3.51 -4.30 -2.65
C SER A 41 -3.61 -5.76 -2.22
N TYR A 42 -3.74 -6.65 -3.20
CA TYR A 42 -3.67 -8.09 -2.99
C TYR A 42 -2.32 -8.59 -3.47
N TYR A 43 -1.54 -9.15 -2.56
CA TYR A 43 -0.23 -9.72 -2.86
C TYR A 43 -0.37 -11.23 -2.98
N LEU A 44 -0.13 -11.76 -4.17
CA LEU A 44 -0.04 -13.21 -4.34
C LEU A 44 1.18 -13.75 -3.59
N SER A 45 1.18 -15.06 -3.30
CA SER A 45 2.38 -15.71 -2.79
C SER A 45 3.56 -15.43 -3.72
N GLY A 46 4.66 -14.94 -3.18
CA GLY A 46 5.83 -14.53 -3.98
C GLY A 46 5.71 -13.14 -4.59
N GLY A 47 4.56 -12.48 -4.44
CA GLY A 47 4.39 -11.11 -4.92
C GLY A 47 5.10 -10.10 -4.03
N GLY A 48 5.37 -8.93 -4.58
CA GLY A 48 6.08 -7.91 -3.82
C GLY A 48 6.12 -6.55 -4.48
N ALA A 49 6.50 -5.57 -3.67
CA ALA A 49 6.86 -4.23 -4.10
C ALA A 49 8.39 -4.11 -3.97
N GLY A 50 9.07 -3.86 -5.06
CA GLY A 50 10.53 -3.71 -5.07
C GLY A 50 11.00 -2.51 -4.25
N GLU A 51 12.27 -2.50 -3.92
CA GLU A 51 12.86 -1.44 -3.13
C GLU A 51 12.72 -0.09 -3.83
N SER A 52 12.08 0.85 -3.16
CA SER A 52 11.89 2.21 -3.67
C SER A 52 11.58 3.17 -2.52
N PRO A 53 11.89 4.46 -2.67
CA PRO A 53 11.56 5.43 -1.64
C PRO A 53 10.05 5.71 -1.58
N ALA A 54 9.53 5.87 -0.38
CA ALA A 54 8.17 6.35 -0.18
C ALA A 54 8.10 7.82 -0.63
N GLY A 55 7.37 8.10 -1.71
CA GLY A 55 7.27 9.45 -2.26
C GLY A 55 6.55 10.43 -1.34
N GLU A 56 5.69 9.92 -0.48
CA GLU A 56 4.97 10.67 0.56
C GLU A 56 4.86 9.80 1.80
N GLU A 57 4.47 10.41 2.92
CA GLU A 57 4.21 9.68 4.15
C GLU A 57 3.23 8.54 3.90
N THR A 58 3.53 7.36 4.42
CA THR A 58 2.78 6.14 4.12
C THR A 58 2.47 5.38 5.40
N VAL A 59 1.27 4.82 5.46
CA VAL A 59 0.89 3.83 6.46
C VAL A 59 0.38 2.60 5.73
N TYR A 60 0.88 1.44 6.13
CA TYR A 60 0.37 0.15 5.70
C TYR A 60 -0.34 -0.54 6.84
N VAL A 61 -1.49 -1.15 6.55
CA VAL A 61 -2.21 -2.02 7.49
C VAL A 61 -2.46 -3.34 6.79
N VAL A 62 -1.94 -4.43 7.32
CA VAL A 62 -2.25 -5.77 6.80
C VAL A 62 -3.65 -6.14 7.27
N LEU A 63 -4.54 -6.48 6.33
CA LEU A 63 -5.91 -6.87 6.66
C LEU A 63 -6.05 -8.39 6.75
N ASP A 64 -5.30 -9.12 5.93
CA ASP A 64 -5.36 -10.58 5.86
C ASP A 64 -4.02 -11.12 5.38
N GLY A 65 -3.63 -12.31 5.84
CA GLY A 65 -2.35 -12.89 5.48
C GLY A 65 -1.19 -12.25 6.22
N THR A 66 0.02 -12.42 5.69
CA THR A 66 1.24 -11.86 6.27
C THR A 66 2.11 -11.24 5.18
N LEU A 67 2.78 -10.15 5.51
CA LEU A 67 3.73 -9.47 4.63
C LEU A 67 4.99 -9.13 5.42
N VAL A 68 6.12 -9.16 4.74
CA VAL A 68 7.39 -8.71 5.32
C VAL A 68 7.71 -7.33 4.75
N VAL A 69 7.88 -6.36 5.62
CA VAL A 69 8.26 -4.99 5.24
C VAL A 69 9.70 -4.77 5.68
N THR A 70 10.53 -4.34 4.74
CA THR A 70 11.92 -4.00 4.99
C THR A 70 12.10 -2.51 4.75
N ALA A 71 12.59 -1.79 5.74
CA ALA A 71 12.81 -0.35 5.66
C ALA A 71 13.82 0.10 6.71
N ALA A 72 14.63 1.09 6.38
CA ALA A 72 15.60 1.69 7.31
C ALA A 72 16.50 0.66 8.01
N GLY A 73 16.92 -0.38 7.29
CA GLY A 73 17.78 -1.43 7.83
C GLY A 73 17.09 -2.41 8.76
N GLN A 74 15.76 -2.34 8.86
CA GLN A 74 14.96 -3.22 9.70
C GLN A 74 14.01 -4.05 8.84
N GLU A 75 13.65 -5.23 9.35
CA GLU A 75 12.69 -6.11 8.71
C GLU A 75 11.62 -6.48 9.73
N ALA A 76 10.35 -6.36 9.33
CA ALA A 76 9.23 -6.71 10.18
C ALA A 76 8.23 -7.58 9.43
N GLU A 77 7.82 -8.68 10.05
CA GLU A 77 6.70 -9.48 9.56
C GLU A 77 5.41 -8.94 10.17
N LEU A 78 4.47 -8.56 9.32
CA LEU A 78 3.18 -8.01 9.74
C LEU A 78 2.08 -9.04 9.46
N GLY A 79 1.30 -9.33 10.47
CA GLY A 79 0.10 -10.16 10.36
C GLY A 79 -1.17 -9.30 10.37
N PRO A 80 -2.36 -9.95 10.39
CA PRO A 80 -3.62 -9.23 10.31
C PRO A 80 -3.75 -8.15 11.39
N LEU A 81 -4.14 -6.96 10.94
CA LEU A 81 -4.34 -5.74 11.73
C LEU A 81 -3.06 -5.10 12.28
N ASP A 82 -1.89 -5.66 11.96
CA ASP A 82 -0.64 -4.97 12.22
C ASP A 82 -0.44 -3.82 11.22
N SER A 83 0.26 -2.79 11.65
CA SER A 83 0.52 -1.63 10.81
C SER A 83 1.95 -1.15 10.92
N VAL A 84 2.38 -0.40 9.92
CA VAL A 84 3.69 0.24 9.89
C VAL A 84 3.57 1.64 9.32
N HIS A 85 4.32 2.56 9.89
CA HIS A 85 4.43 3.94 9.42
C HIS A 85 5.79 4.14 8.74
N LEU A 86 5.75 4.70 7.55
CA LEU A 86 6.95 5.01 6.76
C LEU A 86 6.98 6.51 6.50
N PRO A 87 7.92 7.25 7.10
CA PRO A 87 8.11 8.67 6.76
C PRO A 87 8.42 8.85 5.27
N LYS A 88 8.07 10.01 4.75
CA LYS A 88 8.42 10.40 3.38
C LYS A 88 9.92 10.20 3.14
N GLY A 89 10.26 9.59 2.02
CA GLY A 89 11.65 9.33 1.62
C GLY A 89 12.22 8.02 2.14
N THR A 90 11.53 7.31 3.03
CA THR A 90 11.99 6.01 3.50
C THR A 90 12.06 5.01 2.36
N VAL A 91 13.21 4.41 2.15
CA VAL A 91 13.37 3.34 1.17
C VAL A 91 12.79 2.07 1.78
N ARG A 92 11.83 1.47 1.08
CA ARG A 92 11.09 0.32 1.59
C ARG A 92 10.95 -0.78 0.54
N ARG A 93 10.76 -1.98 1.03
CA ARG A 93 10.42 -3.16 0.24
C ARG A 93 9.31 -3.92 0.95
N VAL A 94 8.39 -4.52 0.18
CA VAL A 94 7.31 -5.35 0.73
C VAL A 94 7.30 -6.67 -0.01
N ASP A 95 7.27 -7.78 0.72
CA ASP A 95 7.30 -9.12 0.14
C ASP A 95 6.26 -10.03 0.80
N ASN A 96 5.55 -10.79 -0.01
CA ASN A 96 4.76 -11.91 0.48
C ASN A 96 5.58 -13.20 0.40
N GLN A 97 6.19 -13.56 1.52
CA GLN A 97 7.02 -14.77 1.63
C GLN A 97 6.22 -15.99 2.06
N SER A 98 4.90 -15.83 2.23
CA SER A 98 4.03 -16.93 2.66
C SER A 98 3.47 -17.70 1.46
N ALA A 99 2.80 -18.82 1.76
CA ALA A 99 2.14 -19.63 0.74
C ALA A 99 0.72 -19.16 0.43
N ARG A 100 0.25 -18.05 1.04
CA ARG A 100 -1.13 -17.54 0.90
C ARG A 100 -1.13 -16.12 0.40
N PRO A 101 -2.19 -15.67 -0.28
CA PRO A 101 -2.35 -14.25 -0.60
C PRO A 101 -2.43 -13.40 0.66
N ALA A 102 -2.02 -12.16 0.54
CA ALA A 102 -2.12 -11.17 1.61
C ALA A 102 -2.85 -9.93 1.11
N THR A 103 -3.59 -9.27 1.99
CA THR A 103 -4.33 -8.06 1.68
C THR A 103 -3.76 -6.90 2.48
N LEU A 104 -3.40 -5.83 1.78
CA LEU A 104 -2.77 -4.66 2.36
C LEU A 104 -3.61 -3.42 2.12
N LEU A 105 -3.96 -2.71 3.19
CA LEU A 105 -4.53 -1.37 3.12
C LEU A 105 -3.38 -0.37 3.06
N VAL A 106 -3.43 0.53 2.07
CA VAL A 106 -2.38 1.51 1.81
C VAL A 106 -2.96 2.89 2.01
N ILE A 107 -2.34 3.69 2.88
CA ILE A 107 -2.72 5.08 3.11
C ILE A 107 -1.50 5.93 2.82
N ILE A 108 -1.58 6.77 1.81
CA ILE A 108 -0.44 7.57 1.35
C ILE A 108 -0.84 9.04 1.32
N GLY A 109 0.01 9.88 1.87
CA GLY A 109 -0.19 11.32 1.83
C GLY A 109 -0.16 11.85 0.40
N THR A 110 -0.93 12.88 0.15
CA THR A 110 -0.88 13.62 -1.12
C THR A 110 0.03 14.83 -0.95
N ARG A 111 0.71 15.19 -2.04
CA ARG A 111 1.55 16.37 -2.03
C ARG A 111 0.70 17.61 -1.78
N GLN A 112 1.08 18.41 -0.79
CA GLN A 112 0.45 19.68 -0.52
C GLN A 112 1.08 20.76 -1.41
N GLU A 113 0.25 21.49 -2.15
CA GLU A 113 0.73 22.62 -2.91
C GLU A 113 1.06 23.77 -1.93
N PRO A 114 2.20 24.44 -2.10
CA PRO A 114 2.49 25.63 -1.29
C PRO A 114 1.46 26.72 -1.62
N SER A 115 0.92 27.32 -0.58
CA SER A 115 -0.04 28.42 -0.71
C SER A 115 0.65 29.72 -1.08
#